data_d6eda277cabf25e6ad6c531054e12749
#
_entry.id   d6eda277cabf25e6ad6c531054e12749
#
_cell.length_a   1.000
_cell.length_b   1.000
_cell.length_c   1.000
_cell.angle_alpha   90.00
_cell.angle_beta   90.00
_cell.angle_gamma   90.00
#
_symmetry.space_group_name_H-M   'P 1'
#
loop_
_entity.id
_entity.type
_entity.pdbx_description
1 polymer ?
#
loop_
_entity_poly.entity_id
_entity_poly.type
_entity_poly.pdbx_seq_one_letter_code
_entity_poly.pdbx_strand_id
1 'polypeptide(L)'
;VRVAEEYAMIDVISRGRLEMGFVKGAPFEVSPANSNPATLMERFWEAHDLIIKALTTHDGPFNWEGEHFQYRQVNVWPRPYQDPHPPIWMTVMSPGSAAEAGSRGYSIASLNTGYLRTPEIYNGYRKAATDAGREATVDRFGYLAIVGVGETEEEGRRRADQILDYSRTTPRAASQFWFPPGYTSNEVTAQMLRNRGPNMIPLRDGGEFAMQYGTVDEFINAGVAFAGNPDAVFEQIKEFHDHVGGIGHLLMMGQGGHISHEETVGNL
;
A
#
# COMPACT_ATOMS: atom_id res chain seq x y z
N VAL A 1 -21.15 -6.77 -2.52
CA VAL A 1 -21.73 -7.85 -1.70
C VAL A 1 -20.77 -9.03 -1.61
N ARG A 2 -20.36 -9.67 -2.72
CA ARG A 2 -19.50 -10.85 -2.73
C ARG A 2 -18.20 -10.67 -1.92
N VAL A 3 -17.53 -9.55 -2.04
CA VAL A 3 -16.32 -9.24 -1.26
C VAL A 3 -16.59 -9.27 0.25
N ALA A 4 -17.75 -8.77 0.69
CA ALA A 4 -18.15 -8.84 2.09
C ALA A 4 -18.37 -10.30 2.55
N GLU A 5 -18.99 -11.13 1.72
CA GLU A 5 -19.19 -12.56 2.02
C GLU A 5 -17.85 -13.30 2.12
N GLU A 6 -16.92 -13.04 1.18
CA GLU A 6 -15.59 -13.64 1.17
C GLU A 6 -14.77 -13.23 2.42
N TYR A 7 -14.79 -11.96 2.79
CA TYR A 7 -14.13 -11.49 4.02
C TYR A 7 -14.75 -12.12 5.27
N ALA A 8 -16.07 -12.13 5.37
CA ALA A 8 -16.74 -12.74 6.53
C ALA A 8 -16.45 -14.25 6.63
N MET A 9 -16.44 -14.96 5.51
CA MET A 9 -16.10 -16.38 5.47
C MET A 9 -14.66 -16.65 5.92
N ILE A 10 -13.69 -15.88 5.41
CA ILE A 10 -12.28 -16.03 5.78
C ILE A 10 -12.09 -15.68 7.26
N ASP A 11 -12.78 -14.66 7.75
CA ASP A 11 -12.72 -14.26 9.15
C ASP A 11 -13.20 -15.37 10.09
N VAL A 12 -14.31 -16.03 9.76
CA VAL A 12 -14.82 -17.19 10.51
C VAL A 12 -13.84 -18.36 10.44
N ILE A 13 -13.35 -18.72 9.25
CA ILE A 13 -12.40 -19.83 9.05
C ILE A 13 -11.09 -19.57 9.82
N SER A 14 -10.60 -18.34 9.78
CA SER A 14 -9.39 -17.94 10.47
C SER A 14 -9.56 -17.71 11.97
N ARG A 15 -10.81 -17.68 12.46
CA ARG A 15 -11.16 -17.37 13.86
C ARG A 15 -10.63 -16.00 14.28
N GLY A 16 -10.96 -14.96 13.49
CA GLY A 16 -10.63 -13.58 13.81
C GLY A 16 -9.18 -13.19 13.55
N ARG A 17 -8.47 -13.90 12.67
CA ARG A 17 -7.10 -13.54 12.26
C ARG A 17 -7.03 -12.74 10.96
N LEU A 18 -8.19 -12.45 10.37
CA LEU A 18 -8.27 -11.67 9.15
C LEU A 18 -8.05 -10.19 9.42
N GLU A 19 -7.27 -9.55 8.58
CA GLU A 19 -7.22 -8.11 8.39
C GLU A 19 -7.59 -7.79 6.94
N MET A 20 -8.49 -6.82 6.73
CA MET A 20 -9.03 -6.50 5.41
C MET A 20 -8.21 -5.39 4.74
N GLY A 21 -7.75 -5.62 3.52
CA GLY A 21 -7.06 -4.61 2.73
C GLY A 21 -7.98 -3.93 1.71
N PHE A 22 -7.97 -2.59 1.68
CA PHE A 22 -8.61 -1.80 0.64
C PHE A 22 -7.58 -1.02 -0.17
N VAL A 23 -7.64 -1.17 -1.49
CA VAL A 23 -6.75 -0.47 -2.42
C VAL A 23 -7.53 0.00 -3.65
N LYS A 24 -7.24 1.22 -4.08
CA LYS A 24 -7.88 1.81 -5.27
C LYS A 24 -7.46 1.13 -6.58
N GLY A 25 -6.30 0.51 -6.61
CA GLY A 25 -5.67 0.00 -7.81
C GLY A 25 -4.73 1.03 -8.48
N ALA A 26 -3.77 0.52 -9.23
CA ALA A 26 -2.86 1.35 -10.01
C ALA A 26 -3.52 1.84 -11.31
N PRO A 27 -3.04 2.96 -11.89
CA PRO A 27 -3.66 3.52 -13.10
C PRO A 27 -3.77 2.53 -14.26
N PHE A 28 -2.75 1.71 -14.47
CA PHE A 28 -2.70 0.73 -15.55
C PHE A 28 -3.62 -0.50 -15.33
N GLU A 29 -4.16 -0.68 -14.14
CA GLU A 29 -5.12 -1.73 -13.80
C GLU A 29 -6.57 -1.32 -14.09
N VAL A 30 -6.83 -0.02 -14.13
CA VAL A 30 -8.18 0.54 -14.28
C VAL A 30 -8.79 0.19 -15.64
N SER A 31 -8.02 0.36 -16.72
CA SER A 31 -8.52 0.12 -18.09
C SER A 31 -8.80 -1.38 -18.35
N PRO A 32 -7.91 -2.32 -18.01
CA PRO A 32 -8.21 -3.76 -18.13
C PRO A 32 -9.40 -4.20 -17.28
N ALA A 33 -9.62 -3.56 -16.12
CA ALA A 33 -10.77 -3.82 -15.26
C ALA A 33 -12.08 -3.15 -15.75
N ASN A 34 -12.06 -2.52 -16.93
CA ASN A 34 -13.19 -1.79 -17.49
C ASN A 34 -13.80 -0.77 -16.50
N SER A 35 -12.94 -0.10 -15.74
CA SER A 35 -13.34 0.92 -14.79
C SER A 35 -13.07 2.32 -15.36
N ASN A 36 -14.00 3.25 -15.13
CA ASN A 36 -13.81 4.64 -15.51
C ASN A 36 -12.86 5.32 -14.49
N PRO A 37 -11.68 5.80 -14.91
CA PRO A 37 -10.73 6.43 -13.99
C PRO A 37 -11.28 7.72 -13.36
N ALA A 38 -12.17 8.44 -14.03
CA ALA A 38 -12.74 9.69 -13.54
C ALA A 38 -13.67 9.52 -12.33
N THR A 39 -14.35 8.37 -12.24
CA THR A 39 -15.27 8.06 -11.11
C THR A 39 -14.69 7.02 -10.14
N LEU A 40 -13.43 6.66 -10.30
CA LEU A 40 -12.82 5.56 -9.57
C LEU A 40 -12.83 5.80 -8.05
N MET A 41 -12.56 7.03 -7.58
CA MET A 41 -12.54 7.35 -6.16
C MET A 41 -13.93 7.32 -5.54
N GLU A 42 -14.92 7.84 -6.23
CA GLU A 42 -16.32 7.82 -5.78
C GLU A 42 -16.82 6.37 -5.67
N ARG A 43 -16.57 5.58 -6.70
CA ARG A 43 -16.89 4.15 -6.70
C ARG A 43 -16.15 3.37 -5.60
N PHE A 44 -14.89 3.70 -5.35
CA PHE A 44 -14.09 3.07 -4.30
C PHE A 44 -14.73 3.30 -2.92
N TRP A 45 -15.05 4.54 -2.60
CA TRP A 45 -15.64 4.87 -1.30
C TRP A 45 -17.06 4.33 -1.17
N GLU A 46 -17.87 4.40 -2.23
CA GLU A 46 -19.22 3.80 -2.20
C GLU A 46 -19.15 2.26 -2.02
N ALA A 47 -18.20 1.58 -2.71
CA ALA A 47 -17.99 0.16 -2.53
C ALA A 47 -17.54 -0.19 -1.11
N HIS A 48 -16.60 0.61 -0.56
CA HIS A 48 -16.14 0.48 0.82
C HIS A 48 -17.32 0.58 1.80
N ASP A 49 -18.12 1.64 1.72
CA ASP A 49 -19.24 1.88 2.64
C ASP A 49 -20.31 0.79 2.53
N LEU A 50 -20.59 0.31 1.32
CA LEU A 50 -21.47 -0.84 1.09
C LEU A 50 -20.91 -2.11 1.74
N ILE A 51 -19.61 -2.40 1.62
CA ILE A 51 -18.97 -3.57 2.21
C ILE A 51 -19.06 -3.48 3.74
N ILE A 52 -18.70 -2.34 4.33
CA ILE A 52 -18.77 -2.15 5.79
C ILE A 52 -20.21 -2.32 6.29
N LYS A 53 -21.18 -1.69 5.62
CA LYS A 53 -22.58 -1.86 5.98
C LYS A 53 -23.03 -3.31 5.87
N ALA A 54 -22.59 -4.03 4.84
CA ALA A 54 -22.95 -5.45 4.65
C ALA A 54 -22.34 -6.35 5.75
N LEU A 55 -21.14 -6.05 6.24
CA LEU A 55 -20.51 -6.78 7.33
C LEU A 55 -21.11 -6.47 8.71
N THR A 56 -21.69 -5.28 8.90
CA THR A 56 -22.16 -4.79 10.20
C THR A 56 -23.69 -4.81 10.38
N THR A 57 -24.46 -5.08 9.31
CA THR A 57 -25.93 -5.19 9.40
C THR A 57 -26.34 -6.61 9.74
N HIS A 58 -26.89 -6.83 10.94
CA HIS A 58 -27.25 -8.15 11.49
C HIS A 58 -28.76 -8.38 11.72
N ASP A 59 -29.55 -7.33 11.59
CA ASP A 59 -30.99 -7.30 11.91
C ASP A 59 -31.92 -7.54 10.70
N GLY A 60 -31.35 -8.00 9.59
CA GLY A 60 -32.10 -8.35 8.39
C GLY A 60 -31.51 -7.77 7.12
N PRO A 61 -32.13 -8.02 5.96
CA PRO A 61 -31.66 -7.49 4.70
C PRO A 61 -31.87 -5.99 4.60
N PHE A 62 -30.95 -5.31 3.89
CA PHE A 62 -31.07 -3.88 3.57
C PHE A 62 -31.02 -3.66 2.04
N ASN A 63 -31.48 -2.51 1.60
CA ASN A 63 -31.28 -2.03 0.24
C ASN A 63 -30.15 -1.01 0.20
N TRP A 64 -29.41 -1.01 -0.91
CA TRP A 64 -28.40 -0.01 -1.22
C TRP A 64 -28.80 0.72 -2.51
N GLU A 65 -28.96 2.03 -2.41
CA GLU A 65 -29.39 2.92 -3.50
C GLU A 65 -28.29 3.94 -3.75
N GLY A 66 -27.11 3.49 -4.12
CA GLY A 66 -25.96 4.36 -4.39
C GLY A 66 -25.97 4.90 -5.84
N GLU A 67 -25.00 5.73 -6.13
CA GLU A 67 -24.76 6.26 -7.48
C GLU A 67 -24.15 5.20 -8.40
N HIS A 68 -23.21 4.42 -7.88
CA HIS A 68 -22.45 3.42 -8.62
C HIS A 68 -22.93 1.99 -8.37
N PHE A 69 -23.56 1.74 -7.24
CA PHE A 69 -24.03 0.42 -6.86
C PHE A 69 -25.50 0.47 -6.42
N GLN A 70 -26.29 -0.47 -6.91
CA GLN A 70 -27.68 -0.62 -6.54
C GLN A 70 -27.96 -2.08 -6.25
N TYR A 71 -28.35 -2.39 -5.01
CA TYR A 71 -28.63 -3.73 -4.53
C TYR A 71 -29.92 -3.77 -3.74
N ARG A 72 -30.63 -4.90 -3.85
CA ARG A 72 -31.85 -5.20 -3.11
C ARG A 72 -31.60 -6.36 -2.18
N GLN A 73 -32.13 -6.24 -0.95
CA GLN A 73 -32.13 -7.30 0.05
C GLN A 73 -30.73 -7.89 0.31
N VAL A 74 -29.75 -7.02 0.48
CA VAL A 74 -28.38 -7.44 0.85
C VAL A 74 -28.43 -8.06 2.23
N ASN A 75 -27.94 -9.29 2.34
CA ASN A 75 -27.90 -10.04 3.60
C ASN A 75 -26.72 -11.01 3.55
N VAL A 76 -25.59 -10.62 4.13
CA VAL A 76 -24.32 -11.35 4.07
C VAL A 76 -24.25 -12.44 5.12
N TRP A 77 -23.88 -13.64 4.69
CA TRP A 77 -23.62 -14.80 5.52
C TRP A 77 -22.35 -15.53 5.06
N PRO A 78 -21.50 -16.07 5.99
CA PRO A 78 -21.67 -15.98 7.45
C PRO A 78 -21.51 -14.54 7.97
N ARG A 79 -21.81 -14.31 9.25
CA ARG A 79 -21.43 -13.05 9.92
C ARG A 79 -19.94 -13.07 10.22
N PRO A 80 -19.26 -11.92 10.23
CA PRO A 80 -17.88 -11.86 10.67
C PRO A 80 -17.68 -12.46 12.07
N TYR A 81 -16.53 -13.04 12.30
CA TYR A 81 -16.12 -13.50 13.63
C TYR A 81 -15.73 -12.31 14.52
N GLN A 82 -15.11 -11.31 13.93
CA GLN A 82 -14.70 -10.07 14.59
C GLN A 82 -15.84 -9.04 14.61
N ASP A 83 -15.99 -8.33 15.72
CA ASP A 83 -17.02 -7.30 15.91
C ASP A 83 -16.38 -5.91 15.97
N PRO A 84 -16.89 -4.92 15.22
CA PRO A 84 -18.01 -4.96 14.27
C PRO A 84 -17.64 -5.56 12.91
N HIS A 85 -16.39 -5.68 12.57
CA HIS A 85 -15.79 -6.25 11.37
C HIS A 85 -14.27 -6.42 11.55
N PRO A 86 -13.59 -7.21 10.71
CA PRO A 86 -12.11 -7.30 10.75
C PRO A 86 -11.42 -5.93 10.63
N PRO A 87 -10.23 -5.74 11.22
CA PRO A 87 -9.45 -4.53 11.07
C PRO A 87 -9.20 -4.17 9.61
N ILE A 88 -9.13 -2.88 9.31
CA ILE A 88 -9.00 -2.37 7.94
C ILE A 88 -7.61 -1.78 7.72
N TRP A 89 -7.02 -2.17 6.60
CA TRP A 89 -5.79 -1.61 6.07
C TRP A 89 -6.04 -0.86 4.77
N MET A 90 -5.35 0.26 4.60
CA MET A 90 -5.36 1.03 3.35
C MET A 90 -3.95 1.29 2.84
N THR A 91 -3.72 1.04 1.55
CA THR A 91 -2.49 1.48 0.90
C THR A 91 -2.55 2.98 0.63
N VAL A 92 -1.54 3.71 1.08
CA VAL A 92 -1.48 5.16 0.97
C VAL A 92 -0.18 5.62 0.33
N MET A 93 -0.27 6.62 -0.56
CA MET A 93 0.87 7.16 -1.29
C MET A 93 0.98 8.69 -1.16
N SER A 94 0.09 9.30 -0.37
CA SER A 94 0.06 10.75 -0.18
C SER A 94 -0.47 11.12 1.21
N PRO A 95 -0.14 12.32 1.72
CA PRO A 95 -0.71 12.81 2.99
C PRO A 95 -2.24 12.85 2.99
N GLY A 96 -2.87 13.16 1.86
CA GLY A 96 -4.33 13.20 1.75
C GLY A 96 -4.98 11.83 1.91
N SER A 97 -4.45 10.79 1.24
CA SER A 97 -4.97 9.42 1.41
C SER A 97 -4.71 8.86 2.82
N ALA A 98 -3.58 9.23 3.42
CA ALA A 98 -3.28 8.88 4.80
C ALA A 98 -4.20 9.59 5.81
N ALA A 99 -4.53 10.86 5.58
CA ALA A 99 -5.47 11.62 6.40
C ALA A 99 -6.87 10.99 6.36
N GLU A 100 -7.33 10.56 5.21
CA GLU A 100 -8.62 9.86 5.07
C GLU A 100 -8.66 8.55 5.87
N ALA A 101 -7.59 7.75 5.81
CA ALA A 101 -7.48 6.54 6.60
C ALA A 101 -7.39 6.84 8.11
N GLY A 102 -6.63 7.87 8.49
CA GLY A 102 -6.45 8.30 9.89
C GLY A 102 -7.75 8.77 10.53
N SER A 103 -8.57 9.57 9.82
CA SER A 103 -9.87 10.01 10.30
C SER A 103 -10.84 8.85 10.57
N ARG A 104 -10.70 7.76 9.83
CA ARG A 104 -11.50 6.52 9.99
C ARG A 104 -10.90 5.55 11.03
N GLY A 105 -9.66 5.74 11.45
CA GLY A 105 -8.95 4.86 12.39
C GLY A 105 -8.45 3.56 11.74
N TYR A 106 -8.23 3.56 10.43
CA TYR A 106 -7.70 2.41 9.69
C TYR A 106 -6.18 2.34 9.80
N SER A 107 -5.61 1.15 9.71
CA SER A 107 -4.17 0.99 9.56
C SER A 107 -3.75 1.34 8.13
N ILE A 108 -2.54 1.83 7.96
CA ILE A 108 -2.02 2.20 6.64
C ILE A 108 -0.74 1.45 6.29
N ALA A 109 -0.55 1.19 5.01
CA ALA A 109 0.72 0.75 4.47
C ALA A 109 1.16 1.71 3.36
N SER A 110 2.36 2.26 3.48
CA SER A 110 3.00 3.02 2.41
C SER A 110 3.95 2.11 1.62
N LEU A 111 4.03 2.35 0.31
CA LEU A 111 4.77 1.52 -0.63
C LEU A 111 5.90 2.33 -1.27
N ASN A 112 7.14 1.96 -1.00
CA ASN A 112 8.33 2.55 -1.64
C ASN A 112 8.37 4.10 -1.58
N THR A 113 7.86 4.70 -0.51
CA THR A 113 7.79 6.16 -0.35
C THR A 113 9.09 6.78 0.18
N GLY A 114 9.97 5.96 0.75
CA GLY A 114 11.31 6.32 1.17
C GLY A 114 11.39 7.31 2.33
N TYR A 115 12.63 7.72 2.65
CA TYR A 115 12.92 8.61 3.78
C TYR A 115 12.21 9.97 3.72
N LEU A 116 12.07 10.56 2.53
CA LEU A 116 11.58 11.93 2.42
C LEU A 116 10.05 12.04 2.40
N ARG A 117 9.36 11.07 1.79
CA ARG A 117 7.88 11.14 1.66
C ARG A 117 7.14 10.47 2.80
N THR A 118 7.71 9.40 3.38
CA THR A 118 7.01 8.63 4.43
C THR A 118 6.66 9.50 5.65
N PRO A 119 7.55 10.38 6.17
CA PRO A 119 7.20 11.24 7.29
C PRO A 119 6.02 12.16 7.00
N GLU A 120 5.93 12.73 5.81
CA GLU A 120 4.82 13.61 5.40
C GLU A 120 3.49 12.83 5.37
N ILE A 121 3.50 11.61 4.81
CA ILE A 121 2.35 10.72 4.75
C ILE A 121 1.88 10.35 6.16
N TYR A 122 2.79 9.93 7.03
CA TYR A 122 2.47 9.52 8.40
C TYR A 122 2.02 10.70 9.26
N ASN A 123 2.57 11.89 9.07
CA ASN A 123 2.12 13.11 9.74
C ASN A 123 0.72 13.52 9.29
N GLY A 124 0.38 13.34 8.01
CA GLY A 124 -0.99 13.52 7.52
C GLY A 124 -1.98 12.60 8.23
N TYR A 125 -1.62 11.33 8.41
CA TYR A 125 -2.40 10.37 9.20
C TYR A 125 -2.56 10.82 10.65
N ARG A 126 -1.43 11.06 11.35
CA ARG A 126 -1.42 11.44 12.78
C ARG A 126 -2.29 12.65 13.07
N LYS A 127 -2.17 13.67 12.22
CA LYS A 127 -2.99 14.88 12.34
C LYS A 127 -4.49 14.55 12.21
N ALA A 128 -4.89 13.85 11.17
CA ALA A 128 -6.30 13.55 10.92
C ALA A 128 -6.89 12.59 11.97
N ALA A 129 -6.10 11.63 12.46
CA ALA A 129 -6.51 10.76 13.56
C ALA A 129 -6.76 11.58 14.85
N THR A 130 -5.83 12.48 15.20
CA THR A 130 -5.99 13.37 16.37
C THR A 130 -7.20 14.27 16.22
N ASP A 131 -7.41 14.89 15.06
CA ASP A 131 -8.57 15.75 14.78
C ASP A 131 -9.90 14.97 14.91
N ALA A 132 -9.88 13.66 14.64
CA ALA A 132 -11.01 12.74 14.81
C ALA A 132 -11.12 12.12 16.23
N GLY A 133 -10.29 12.55 17.18
CA GLY A 133 -10.26 12.02 18.55
C GLY A 133 -9.71 10.59 18.67
N ARG A 134 -8.86 10.17 17.74
CA ARG A 134 -8.26 8.83 17.69
C ARG A 134 -6.78 8.88 18.02
N GLU A 135 -6.26 7.79 18.56
CA GLU A 135 -4.83 7.62 18.80
C GLU A 135 -4.14 7.02 17.56
N ALA A 136 -3.01 7.60 17.17
CA ALA A 136 -2.17 7.14 16.07
C ALA A 136 -1.00 6.32 16.63
N THR A 137 -1.29 5.12 17.12
CA THR A 137 -0.30 4.19 17.66
C THR A 137 0.59 3.62 16.55
N VAL A 138 1.79 3.16 16.91
CA VAL A 138 2.80 2.69 15.94
C VAL A 138 2.33 1.48 15.11
N ASP A 139 1.47 0.65 15.69
CA ASP A 139 0.84 -0.51 15.03
C ASP A 139 -0.10 -0.14 13.87
N ARG A 140 -0.45 1.15 13.74
CA ARG A 140 -1.24 1.65 12.61
C ARG A 140 -0.41 1.90 11.34
N PHE A 141 0.92 1.83 11.44
CA PHE A 141 1.82 2.17 10.35
C PHE A 141 2.55 0.95 9.82
N GLY A 142 2.34 0.64 8.55
CA GLY A 142 3.06 -0.35 7.79
C GLY A 142 3.90 0.29 6.69
N TYR A 143 5.06 -0.28 6.45
CA TYR A 143 5.95 0.11 5.36
C TYR A 143 6.32 -1.09 4.51
N LEU A 144 6.17 -0.98 3.20
CA LEU A 144 6.64 -2.00 2.26
C LEU A 144 7.97 -1.56 1.64
N ALA A 145 8.97 -2.41 1.81
CA ALA A 145 10.31 -2.22 1.24
C ALA A 145 10.81 -3.50 0.57
N ILE A 146 11.73 -3.35 -0.37
CA ILE A 146 12.51 -4.45 -0.93
C ILE A 146 13.54 -4.85 0.13
N VAL A 147 13.63 -6.14 0.43
CA VAL A 147 14.56 -6.64 1.45
C VAL A 147 15.40 -7.77 0.86
N GLY A 148 16.71 -7.56 0.85
CA GLY A 148 17.71 -8.53 0.43
C GLY A 148 18.66 -8.87 1.57
N VAL A 149 18.52 -10.07 2.17
CA VAL A 149 19.38 -10.54 3.26
C VAL A 149 20.26 -11.67 2.76
N GLY A 150 21.52 -11.67 3.11
CA GLY A 150 22.48 -12.73 2.80
C GLY A 150 23.39 -12.99 4.00
N GLU A 151 24.18 -14.07 3.96
CA GLU A 151 25.21 -14.32 4.96
C GLU A 151 26.31 -13.25 4.93
N THR A 152 26.50 -12.64 3.76
CA THR A 152 27.44 -11.54 3.54
C THR A 152 26.74 -10.31 3.00
N GLU A 153 27.39 -9.16 3.14
CA GLU A 153 26.93 -7.87 2.58
C GLU A 153 26.70 -7.97 1.07
N GLU A 154 27.64 -8.59 0.36
CA GLU A 154 27.60 -8.76 -1.09
C GLU A 154 26.41 -9.64 -1.51
N GLU A 155 26.17 -10.73 -0.80
CA GLU A 155 25.08 -11.65 -1.12
C GLU A 155 23.72 -10.99 -0.91
N GLY A 156 23.50 -10.28 0.21
CA GLY A 156 22.25 -9.57 0.45
C GLY A 156 21.98 -8.50 -0.60
N ARG A 157 23.00 -7.73 -0.98
CA ARG A 157 22.90 -6.73 -2.06
C ARG A 157 22.60 -7.35 -3.41
N ARG A 158 23.24 -8.48 -3.74
CA ARG A 158 22.94 -9.23 -4.95
C ARG A 158 21.48 -9.70 -5.00
N ARG A 159 20.95 -10.22 -3.88
CA ARG A 159 19.54 -10.63 -3.79
C ARG A 159 18.60 -9.44 -3.99
N ALA A 160 18.85 -8.32 -3.35
CA ALA A 160 18.08 -7.10 -3.56
C ALA A 160 18.12 -6.64 -5.02
N ASP A 161 19.28 -6.69 -5.67
CA ASP A 161 19.44 -6.32 -7.07
C ASP A 161 18.61 -7.21 -8.00
N GLN A 162 18.59 -8.52 -7.77
CA GLN A 162 17.77 -9.47 -8.51
C GLN A 162 16.26 -9.21 -8.33
N ILE A 163 15.82 -8.82 -7.11
CA ILE A 163 14.42 -8.44 -6.86
C ILE A 163 14.10 -7.14 -7.60
N LEU A 164 15.01 -6.17 -7.57
CA LEU A 164 14.88 -4.89 -8.27
C LEU A 164 14.82 -5.04 -9.79
N ASP A 165 15.50 -6.03 -10.34
CA ASP A 165 15.48 -6.31 -11.78
C ASP A 165 14.09 -6.59 -12.31
N TYR A 166 13.21 -7.21 -11.53
CA TYR A 166 11.81 -7.35 -11.88
C TYR A 166 11.16 -5.98 -12.14
N SER A 167 11.40 -5.01 -11.27
CA SER A 167 10.87 -3.65 -11.41
C SER A 167 11.49 -2.89 -12.58
N ARG A 168 12.72 -3.22 -12.97
CA ARG A 168 13.44 -2.59 -14.09
C ARG A 168 13.04 -3.18 -15.44
N THR A 169 12.82 -4.49 -15.50
CA THR A 169 12.64 -5.26 -16.74
C THR A 169 11.19 -5.57 -17.09
N THR A 170 10.29 -5.49 -16.12
CA THR A 170 8.85 -5.73 -16.36
C THR A 170 8.32 -4.77 -17.44
N PRO A 171 7.67 -5.29 -18.49
CA PRO A 171 7.09 -4.46 -19.55
C PRO A 171 6.18 -3.39 -18.95
N ARG A 172 6.49 -2.14 -19.24
CA ARG A 172 5.67 -1.03 -18.74
C ARG A 172 4.44 -0.89 -19.60
N ALA A 173 3.33 -0.65 -18.97
CA ALA A 173 2.15 -0.21 -19.68
C ALA A 173 2.48 1.06 -20.48
N ALA A 174 1.87 1.22 -21.65
CA ALA A 174 2.02 2.44 -22.44
C ALA A 174 1.61 3.67 -21.61
N SER A 175 2.19 4.83 -21.89
CA SER A 175 2.05 6.03 -21.07
C SER A 175 0.59 6.46 -20.82
N GLN A 176 -0.30 6.22 -21.79
CA GLN A 176 -1.73 6.51 -21.64
C GLN A 176 -2.41 5.67 -20.55
N PHE A 177 -1.87 4.51 -20.20
CA PHE A 177 -2.38 3.67 -19.10
C PHE A 177 -1.81 4.05 -17.74
N TRP A 178 -0.66 4.75 -17.72
CA TRP A 178 -0.10 5.30 -16.48
C TRP A 178 -0.80 6.59 -16.05
N PHE A 179 -1.33 7.35 -17.00
CA PHE A 179 -2.00 8.62 -16.76
C PHE A 179 -3.35 8.68 -17.46
N PRO A 180 -4.27 7.74 -17.16
CA PRO A 180 -5.59 7.81 -17.74
C PRO A 180 -6.29 9.10 -17.26
N PRO A 181 -6.95 9.84 -18.16
CA PRO A 181 -7.67 11.05 -17.79
C PRO A 181 -8.63 10.83 -16.63
N GLY A 182 -8.58 11.72 -15.64
CA GLY A 182 -9.44 11.67 -14.45
C GLY A 182 -8.93 10.81 -13.31
N TYR A 183 -7.87 10.03 -13.48
CA TYR A 183 -7.28 9.25 -12.37
C TYR A 183 -6.63 10.12 -11.30
N THR A 184 -5.96 11.18 -11.72
CA THR A 184 -5.44 12.26 -10.87
C THR A 184 -5.98 13.60 -11.32
N SER A 185 -5.92 14.61 -10.42
CA SER A 185 -6.28 15.97 -10.84
C SER A 185 -5.31 16.48 -11.91
N ASN A 186 -5.77 17.47 -12.69
CA ASN A 186 -4.95 18.10 -13.73
C ASN A 186 -3.69 18.75 -13.15
N GLU A 187 -3.78 19.31 -11.94
CA GLU A 187 -2.66 19.92 -11.22
C GLU A 187 -1.59 18.88 -10.87
N VAL A 188 -2.01 17.75 -10.30
CA VAL A 188 -1.11 16.63 -9.96
C VAL A 188 -0.47 16.06 -11.23
N THR A 189 -1.25 15.84 -12.28
CA THR A 189 -0.72 15.38 -13.57
C THR A 189 0.30 16.37 -14.14
N ALA A 190 0.00 17.67 -14.13
CA ALA A 190 0.91 18.70 -14.63
C ALA A 190 2.19 18.79 -13.78
N GLN A 191 2.10 18.58 -12.46
CA GLN A 191 3.27 18.51 -11.57
C GLN A 191 4.15 17.30 -11.87
N MET A 192 3.54 16.12 -12.03
CA MET A 192 4.26 14.90 -12.40
C MET A 192 5.00 15.06 -13.74
N LEU A 193 4.36 15.67 -14.73
CA LEU A 193 4.99 15.92 -16.02
C LEU A 193 6.13 16.95 -15.93
N ARG A 194 5.99 17.99 -15.10
CA ARG A 194 7.05 18.98 -14.85
C ARG A 194 8.25 18.37 -14.13
N ASN A 195 8.02 17.45 -13.19
CA ASN A 195 9.06 16.78 -12.41
C ASN A 195 9.66 15.56 -13.14
N ARG A 196 9.66 15.55 -14.48
CA ARG A 196 10.25 14.50 -15.34
C ARG A 196 9.63 13.10 -15.22
N GLY A 197 8.44 13.01 -14.65
CA GLY A 197 7.67 11.75 -14.63
C GLY A 197 7.54 11.12 -13.24
N PRO A 198 6.61 10.16 -13.08
CA PRO A 198 6.18 9.63 -11.80
C PRO A 198 7.16 8.68 -11.11
N ASN A 199 8.23 8.30 -11.80
CA ASN A 199 9.16 7.25 -11.36
C ASN A 199 10.48 7.78 -10.81
N MET A 200 10.57 9.09 -10.53
CA MET A 200 11.75 9.67 -9.87
C MET A 200 11.65 9.45 -8.37
N ILE A 201 12.69 8.88 -7.79
CA ILE A 201 12.82 8.62 -6.36
C ILE A 201 13.84 9.59 -5.79
N PRO A 202 13.47 10.40 -4.80
CA PRO A 202 14.40 11.34 -4.18
C PRO A 202 15.38 10.59 -3.25
N LEU A 203 16.63 11.03 -3.26
CA LEU A 203 17.67 10.54 -2.38
C LEU A 203 17.70 11.36 -1.08
N ARG A 204 18.04 10.71 0.02
CA ARG A 204 18.14 11.32 1.35
C ARG A 204 19.19 12.44 1.41
N ASP A 205 20.30 12.28 0.73
CA ASP A 205 21.44 13.21 0.67
C ASP A 205 21.33 14.25 -0.44
N GLY A 206 20.22 14.28 -1.15
CA GLY A 206 19.92 15.21 -2.23
C GLY A 206 20.05 14.60 -3.61
N GLY A 207 19.30 15.18 -4.55
CA GLY A 207 19.13 14.61 -5.89
C GLY A 207 18.00 13.62 -5.99
N GLU A 208 17.90 12.97 -7.14
CA GLU A 208 16.88 11.98 -7.44
C GLU A 208 17.39 11.02 -8.53
N PHE A 209 16.84 9.80 -8.56
CA PHE A 209 17.15 8.83 -9.61
C PHE A 209 15.87 8.27 -10.22
N ALA A 210 15.96 7.82 -11.46
CA ALA A 210 14.86 7.12 -12.10
C ALA A 210 14.81 5.67 -11.62
N MET A 211 13.69 5.24 -11.07
CA MET A 211 13.49 3.89 -10.53
C MET A 211 14.02 2.76 -11.44
N GLN A 212 13.85 2.92 -12.74
CA GLN A 212 14.27 1.93 -13.74
C GLN A 212 15.79 1.77 -13.92
N TYR A 213 16.57 2.74 -13.47
CA TYR A 213 18.03 2.76 -13.64
C TYR A 213 18.77 2.81 -12.30
N GLY A 214 18.04 2.80 -11.20
CA GLY A 214 18.61 2.91 -9.87
C GLY A 214 19.52 1.72 -9.54
N THR A 215 20.59 2.01 -8.85
CA THR A 215 21.47 1.03 -8.21
C THR A 215 20.92 0.61 -6.85
N VAL A 216 21.36 -0.53 -6.32
CA VAL A 216 20.97 -0.97 -4.96
C VAL A 216 21.31 0.09 -3.92
N ASP A 217 22.45 0.78 -4.05
CA ASP A 217 22.86 1.84 -3.13
C ASP A 217 21.91 3.04 -3.16
N GLU A 218 21.46 3.44 -4.34
CA GLU A 218 20.47 4.52 -4.46
C GLU A 218 19.12 4.11 -3.83
N PHE A 219 18.68 2.87 -4.00
CA PHE A 219 17.45 2.38 -3.36
C PHE A 219 17.60 2.31 -1.83
N ILE A 220 18.76 1.91 -1.31
CA ILE A 220 19.04 1.93 0.14
C ILE A 220 19.07 3.38 0.65
N ASN A 221 19.78 4.27 -0.03
CA ASN A 221 19.85 5.69 0.33
C ASN A 221 18.46 6.33 0.36
N ALA A 222 17.60 5.98 -0.57
CA ALA A 222 16.22 6.44 -0.60
C ALA A 222 15.32 5.82 0.48
N GLY A 223 15.74 4.73 1.14
CA GLY A 223 14.92 3.97 2.09
C GLY A 223 13.83 3.12 1.43
N VAL A 224 14.00 2.76 0.17
CA VAL A 224 13.09 1.90 -0.61
C VAL A 224 13.54 0.44 -0.57
N ALA A 225 14.82 0.20 -0.36
CA ALA A 225 15.38 -1.12 -0.14
C ALA A 225 16.21 -1.16 1.15
N PHE A 226 16.27 -2.34 1.75
CA PHE A 226 17.18 -2.70 2.83
C PHE A 226 17.94 -3.94 2.41
N ALA A 227 19.28 -3.86 2.34
CA ALA A 227 20.05 -4.95 1.79
C ALA A 227 21.45 -5.07 2.42
N GLY A 228 21.90 -6.31 2.59
CA GLY A 228 23.20 -6.64 3.16
C GLY A 228 23.16 -7.91 3.99
N ASN A 229 24.11 -8.04 4.92
CA ASN A 229 24.05 -9.06 5.94
C ASN A 229 22.96 -8.71 7.00
N PRO A 230 22.58 -9.64 7.89
CA PRO A 230 21.50 -9.41 8.84
C PRO A 230 21.69 -8.17 9.72
N ASP A 231 22.92 -7.89 10.18
CA ASP A 231 23.21 -6.74 11.03
C ASP A 231 23.04 -5.42 10.24
N ALA A 232 23.53 -5.36 9.02
CA ALA A 232 23.39 -4.19 8.16
C ALA A 232 21.90 -3.90 7.83
N VAL A 233 21.13 -4.94 7.51
CA VAL A 233 19.69 -4.80 7.24
C VAL A 233 18.94 -4.35 8.49
N PHE A 234 19.25 -4.90 9.65
CA PHE A 234 18.66 -4.49 10.92
C PHE A 234 18.92 -2.99 11.22
N GLU A 235 20.16 -2.53 11.07
CA GLU A 235 20.49 -1.13 11.31
C GLU A 235 19.80 -0.19 10.30
N GLN A 236 19.69 -0.59 9.02
CA GLN A 236 18.96 0.19 8.01
C GLN A 236 17.46 0.30 8.35
N ILE A 237 16.83 -0.80 8.76
CA ILE A 237 15.42 -0.81 9.16
C ILE A 237 15.21 0.04 10.42
N LYS A 238 16.10 -0.08 11.41
CA LYS A 238 16.04 0.70 12.64
C LYS A 238 16.21 2.19 12.37
N GLU A 239 17.19 2.58 11.55
CA GLU A 239 17.36 3.98 11.14
C GLU A 239 16.11 4.53 10.45
N PHE A 240 15.53 3.76 9.53
CA PHE A 240 14.29 4.13 8.85
C PHE A 240 13.13 4.28 9.84
N HIS A 241 12.95 3.29 10.73
CA HIS A 241 11.93 3.32 11.79
C HIS A 241 12.01 4.60 12.63
N ASP A 242 13.20 4.92 13.10
CA ASP A 242 13.44 6.10 13.94
C ASP A 242 13.17 7.40 13.16
N HIS A 243 13.59 7.46 11.90
CA HIS A 243 13.43 8.63 11.04
C HIS A 243 11.95 8.94 10.74
N VAL A 244 11.12 7.92 10.50
CA VAL A 244 9.69 8.12 10.15
C VAL A 244 8.78 8.27 11.38
N GLY A 245 9.34 8.16 12.58
CA GLY A 245 8.61 8.23 13.84
C GLY A 245 7.86 6.95 14.19
N GLY A 246 8.38 5.81 13.76
CA GLY A 246 7.91 4.47 14.08
C GLY A 246 7.08 3.81 12.98
N ILE A 247 7.34 2.53 12.78
CA ILE A 247 6.53 1.58 12.01
C ILE A 247 6.25 0.36 12.88
N GLY A 248 5.02 -0.14 12.91
CA GLY A 248 4.66 -1.38 13.62
C GLY A 248 4.76 -2.60 12.73
N HIS A 249 4.70 -2.41 11.41
CA HIS A 249 4.72 -3.50 10.45
C HIS A 249 5.70 -3.19 9.30
N LEU A 250 6.62 -4.12 9.06
CA LEU A 250 7.45 -4.12 7.86
C LEU A 250 6.93 -5.21 6.92
N LEU A 251 6.48 -4.80 5.73
CA LEU A 251 6.09 -5.69 4.66
C LEU A 251 7.33 -5.90 3.78
N MET A 252 7.98 -7.06 3.96
CA MET A 252 9.22 -7.37 3.25
C MET A 252 8.90 -7.94 1.86
N MET A 253 9.25 -7.21 0.80
CA MET A 253 9.30 -7.75 -0.54
C MET A 253 10.64 -8.50 -0.69
N GLY A 254 10.64 -9.75 -0.28
CA GLY A 254 11.82 -10.64 -0.31
C GLY A 254 11.87 -11.57 -1.52
N GLN A 255 10.96 -11.37 -2.50
CA GLN A 255 10.84 -12.17 -3.69
C GLN A 255 10.73 -11.28 -4.93
N GLY A 256 11.34 -11.69 -6.02
CA GLY A 256 11.24 -11.02 -7.32
C GLY A 256 11.40 -12.04 -8.47
N GLY A 257 11.07 -11.61 -9.70
CA GLY A 257 10.95 -12.49 -10.86
C GLY A 257 12.20 -13.27 -11.25
N HIS A 258 13.38 -12.86 -10.80
CA HIS A 258 14.68 -13.47 -11.18
C HIS A 258 15.36 -14.21 -10.03
N ILE A 259 14.74 -14.25 -8.85
CA ILE A 259 15.27 -14.98 -7.70
C ILE A 259 14.67 -16.40 -7.64
N SER A 260 15.50 -17.41 -7.43
CA SER A 260 15.05 -18.79 -7.32
C SER A 260 14.25 -19.05 -6.04
N HIS A 261 13.54 -20.18 -5.97
CA HIS A 261 12.84 -20.58 -4.76
C HIS A 261 13.80 -20.75 -3.58
N GLU A 262 14.95 -21.38 -3.80
CA GLU A 262 15.97 -21.60 -2.76
C GLU A 262 16.53 -20.26 -2.25
N GLU A 263 16.83 -19.34 -3.15
CA GLU A 263 17.28 -17.99 -2.79
C GLU A 263 16.18 -17.19 -2.08
N THR A 264 14.92 -17.33 -2.48
CA THR A 264 13.78 -16.72 -1.78
C THR A 264 13.68 -17.22 -0.35
N VAL A 265 13.78 -18.54 -0.14
CA VAL A 265 13.77 -19.13 1.21
C VAL A 265 14.97 -18.68 2.03
N GLY A 266 16.16 -18.61 1.41
CA GLY A 266 17.38 -18.13 2.07
C GLY A 266 17.39 -16.62 2.33
N ASN A 267 16.46 -15.86 1.75
CA ASN A 267 16.28 -14.42 1.97
C ASN A 267 15.30 -14.11 3.13
N LEU A 268 14.52 -15.08 3.55
CA LEU A 268 13.54 -14.97 4.66
C LEU A 268 14.16 -15.40 5.99
#